data_d0e09ca6d90b59824176f6b7fb8bf3a9
#
_entry.id   d0e09ca6d90b59824176f6b7fb8bf3a9
#
_cell.length_a   1.000
_cell.length_b   1.000
_cell.length_c   1.000
_cell.angle_alpha   90.00
_cell.angle_beta   90.00
_cell.angle_gamma   90.00
#
_symmetry.space_group_name_H-M   'P 1'
#
loop_
_entity.id
_entity.type
_entity.pdbx_description
1 polymer ?
#
loop_
_entity_poly.entity_id
_entity_poly.type
_entity_poly.pdbx_seq_one_letter_code
_entity_poly.pdbx_strand_id
1 'polypeptide(L)'
;MPTTKNTSCRPASAAPFQPLLRAAGALGVLLIGAGLLTHSAQTAEGIRDGLASCATLVIPSLLPFLIFSGMLSTTRLGEWVSRPLEPVCRWVFHLPPEAGSALLMSMIGGYPVGARTIAQLLEQGRIQPRTARRMLCFCINAGPAFVVSTVGAALYSSVQAGLCLLAAHLGASAIVGFFICTGKET
;
A
#
# COMPACT_ATOMS: atom_id res chain seq x y z
N MET A 1 13.27 32.09 -35.93
CA MET A 1 14.05 31.79 -34.70
C MET A 1 13.26 32.33 -33.49
N PRO A 2 12.61 31.53 -32.68
CA PRO A 2 12.03 31.98 -31.43
C PRO A 2 12.99 31.66 -30.28
N THR A 3 13.35 32.69 -29.55
CA THR A 3 14.19 32.70 -28.36
C THR A 3 13.52 31.92 -27.22
N THR A 4 14.18 30.85 -26.82
CA THR A 4 13.81 30.07 -25.59
C THR A 4 14.07 30.95 -24.36
N LYS A 5 13.00 31.42 -23.70
CA LYS A 5 13.06 32.00 -22.37
C LYS A 5 13.46 30.91 -21.39
N ASN A 6 14.69 30.98 -20.94
CA ASN A 6 15.25 30.19 -19.86
C ASN A 6 14.61 30.68 -18.53
N THR A 7 13.54 30.06 -18.11
CA THR A 7 12.96 30.25 -16.75
C THR A 7 13.86 29.57 -15.76
N SER A 8 14.83 30.30 -15.23
CA SER A 8 15.62 29.90 -14.08
C SER A 8 14.65 29.72 -12.90
N CYS A 9 14.37 28.48 -12.55
CA CYS A 9 13.73 28.14 -11.27
C CYS A 9 14.61 28.68 -10.13
N ARG A 10 14.25 29.81 -9.54
CA ARG A 10 14.82 30.25 -8.26
C ARG A 10 14.55 29.15 -7.23
N PRO A 11 15.58 28.63 -6.56
CA PRO A 11 15.34 27.75 -5.43
C PRO A 11 14.57 28.55 -4.36
N ALA A 12 13.40 28.04 -3.96
CA ALA A 12 12.62 28.61 -2.87
C ALA A 12 13.54 28.75 -1.65
N SER A 13 13.51 29.92 -1.01
CA SER A 13 14.34 30.26 0.15
C SER A 13 14.19 29.16 1.20
N ALA A 14 15.26 28.42 1.44
CA ALA A 14 15.29 27.37 2.43
C ALA A 14 15.03 27.98 3.82
N ALA A 15 13.90 27.61 4.43
CA ALA A 15 13.62 28.00 5.81
C ALA A 15 14.82 27.59 6.70
N PRO A 16 15.20 28.43 7.70
CA PRO A 16 16.41 28.22 8.51
C PRO A 16 16.43 26.89 9.28
N PHE A 17 15.31 26.17 9.29
CA PHE A 17 15.14 24.88 9.96
C PHE A 17 15.65 23.68 9.11
N GLN A 18 15.85 23.83 7.80
CA GLN A 18 16.27 22.74 6.93
C GLN A 18 17.68 22.19 7.20
N PRO A 19 18.72 23.02 7.48
CA PRO A 19 20.05 22.50 7.76
C PRO A 19 20.10 21.72 9.08
N LEU A 20 19.35 22.15 10.10
CA LEU A 20 19.27 21.45 11.39
C LEU A 20 18.59 20.07 11.23
N LEU A 21 17.51 20.01 10.47
CA LEU A 21 16.80 18.75 10.18
C LEU A 21 17.68 17.76 9.38
N ARG A 22 18.46 18.29 8.44
CA ARG A 22 19.43 17.49 7.66
C ARG A 22 20.57 17.00 8.54
N ALA A 23 21.12 17.85 9.42
CA ALA A 23 22.16 17.47 10.35
C ALA A 23 21.67 16.43 11.35
N ALA A 24 20.46 16.60 11.91
CA ALA A 24 19.84 15.60 12.78
C ALA A 24 19.59 14.28 12.08
N GLY A 25 19.14 14.30 10.82
CA GLY A 25 18.96 13.11 9.99
C GLY A 25 20.29 12.40 9.71
N ALA A 26 21.33 13.14 9.36
CA ALA A 26 22.68 12.59 9.13
C ALA A 26 23.25 11.97 10.41
N LEU A 27 23.11 12.64 11.56
CA LEU A 27 23.51 12.11 12.84
C LEU A 27 22.77 10.82 13.19
N GLY A 28 21.44 10.78 12.94
CA GLY A 28 20.62 9.58 13.15
C GLY A 28 21.11 8.40 12.32
N VAL A 29 21.41 8.60 11.04
CA VAL A 29 21.95 7.55 10.16
C VAL A 29 23.31 7.07 10.64
N LEU A 30 24.20 7.97 11.06
CA LEU A 30 25.51 7.62 11.60
C LEU A 30 25.40 6.81 12.92
N LEU A 31 24.49 7.19 13.81
CA LEU A 31 24.26 6.47 15.07
C LEU A 31 23.70 5.06 14.81
N ILE A 32 22.75 4.92 13.87
CA ILE A 32 22.24 3.61 13.47
C ILE A 32 23.36 2.77 12.86
N GLY A 33 24.16 3.34 11.95
CA GLY A 33 25.29 2.64 11.34
C GLY A 33 26.33 2.18 12.38
N ALA A 34 26.69 3.05 13.31
CA ALA A 34 27.58 2.69 14.41
C ALA A 34 27.00 1.59 15.30
N GLY A 35 25.70 1.67 15.62
CA GLY A 35 25.00 0.63 16.38
C GLY A 35 25.00 -0.73 15.67
N LEU A 36 24.77 -0.76 14.37
CA LEU A 36 24.85 -2.00 13.57
C LEU A 36 26.24 -2.61 13.54
N LEU A 37 27.29 -1.78 13.51
CA LEU A 37 28.67 -2.26 13.50
C LEU A 37 29.12 -2.76 14.90
N THR A 38 28.77 -2.02 15.95
CA THR A 38 29.16 -2.38 17.33
C THR A 38 28.40 -3.60 17.86
N HIS A 39 27.17 -3.81 17.40
CA HIS A 39 26.30 -4.93 17.78
C HIS A 39 26.06 -5.90 16.62
N SER A 40 27.05 -6.13 15.78
CA SER A 40 26.89 -6.91 14.54
C SER A 40 26.39 -8.34 14.76
N ALA A 41 26.83 -9.02 15.84
CA ALA A 41 26.36 -10.36 16.16
C ALA A 41 24.87 -10.39 16.51
N GLN A 42 24.40 -9.46 17.36
CA GLN A 42 22.98 -9.35 17.73
C GLN A 42 22.12 -8.93 16.52
N THR A 43 22.66 -8.05 15.68
CA THR A 43 22.01 -7.66 14.43
C THR A 43 21.84 -8.86 13.49
N ALA A 44 22.88 -9.68 13.33
CA ALA A 44 22.84 -10.88 12.50
C ALA A 44 21.84 -11.92 13.04
N GLU A 45 21.75 -12.09 14.35
CA GLU A 45 20.78 -12.96 15.00
C GLU A 45 19.35 -12.47 14.76
N GLY A 46 19.07 -11.18 14.99
CA GLY A 46 17.77 -10.59 14.71
C GLY A 46 17.36 -10.70 13.25
N ILE A 47 18.30 -10.57 12.31
CA ILE A 47 18.04 -10.78 10.87
C ILE A 47 17.70 -12.25 10.59
N ARG A 48 18.42 -13.20 11.19
CA ARG A 48 18.10 -14.64 11.04
C ARG A 48 16.71 -14.96 11.54
N ASP A 49 16.34 -14.48 12.71
CA ASP A 49 15.03 -14.71 13.31
C ASP A 49 13.91 -14.07 12.46
N GLY A 50 14.16 -12.86 11.95
CA GLY A 50 13.26 -12.20 11.03
C GLY A 50 13.07 -12.98 9.72
N LEU A 51 14.16 -13.46 9.12
CA LEU A 51 14.12 -14.29 7.90
C LEU A 51 13.43 -15.63 8.15
N ALA A 52 13.72 -16.29 9.28
CA ALA A 52 13.05 -17.52 9.66
C ALA A 52 11.53 -17.31 9.82
N SER A 53 11.13 -16.24 10.50
CA SER A 53 9.72 -15.87 10.65
C SER A 53 9.06 -15.56 9.31
N CYS A 54 9.74 -14.88 8.40
CA CYS A 54 9.25 -14.65 7.04
C CYS A 54 9.06 -15.96 6.28
N ALA A 55 10.04 -16.87 6.36
CA ALA A 55 10.00 -18.15 5.64
C ALA A 55 8.93 -19.11 6.18
N THR A 56 8.72 -19.13 7.49
CA THR A 56 7.83 -20.10 8.15
C THR A 56 6.40 -19.60 8.33
N LEU A 57 6.20 -18.30 8.48
CA LEU A 57 4.88 -17.72 8.75
C LEU A 57 4.36 -16.89 7.57
N VAL A 58 5.15 -15.91 7.11
CA VAL A 58 4.68 -14.90 6.15
C VAL A 58 4.53 -15.50 4.75
N ILE A 59 5.55 -16.17 4.25
CA ILE A 59 5.53 -16.74 2.89
C ILE A 59 4.42 -17.80 2.75
N PRO A 60 4.29 -18.82 3.62
CA PRO A 60 3.25 -19.82 3.48
C PRO A 60 1.83 -19.24 3.61
N SER A 61 1.63 -18.20 4.40
CA SER A 61 0.32 -17.56 4.55
C SER A 61 -0.06 -16.67 3.36
N LEU A 62 0.91 -15.96 2.76
CA LEU A 62 0.65 -15.02 1.66
C LEU A 62 0.66 -15.68 0.28
N LEU A 63 1.56 -16.64 0.05
CA LEU A 63 1.81 -17.20 -1.27
C LEU A 63 0.54 -17.81 -1.93
N PRO A 64 -0.27 -18.65 -1.23
CA PRO A 64 -1.49 -19.20 -1.82
C PRO A 64 -2.48 -18.11 -2.25
N PHE A 65 -2.62 -17.04 -1.45
CA PHE A 65 -3.52 -15.94 -1.76
C PHE A 65 -2.99 -15.06 -2.90
N LEU A 66 -1.67 -14.87 -3.00
CA LEU A 66 -1.06 -14.17 -4.14
C LEU A 66 -1.26 -14.93 -5.44
N ILE A 67 -1.08 -16.26 -5.43
CA ILE A 67 -1.32 -17.11 -6.60
C ILE A 67 -2.80 -17.05 -6.98
N PHE A 68 -3.70 -17.27 -6.02
CA PHE A 68 -5.14 -17.25 -6.25
C PHE A 68 -5.62 -15.91 -6.81
N SER A 69 -5.20 -14.78 -6.21
CA SER A 69 -5.59 -13.45 -6.68
C SER A 69 -4.97 -13.12 -8.04
N GLY A 70 -3.74 -13.59 -8.29
CA GLY A 70 -3.10 -13.50 -9.61
C GLY A 70 -3.90 -14.24 -10.69
N MET A 71 -4.35 -15.44 -10.42
CA MET A 71 -5.23 -16.21 -11.32
C MET A 71 -6.58 -15.51 -11.52
N LEU A 72 -7.16 -14.98 -10.45
CA LEU A 72 -8.44 -14.30 -10.52
C LEU A 72 -8.36 -12.99 -11.34
N SER A 73 -7.26 -12.25 -11.23
CA SER A 73 -7.05 -10.99 -11.97
C SER A 73 -6.86 -11.19 -13.48
N THR A 74 -6.42 -12.38 -13.92
CA THR A 74 -6.24 -12.71 -15.34
C THR A 74 -7.47 -13.35 -15.99
N THR A 75 -8.48 -13.69 -15.20
CA THR A 75 -9.68 -14.36 -15.66
C THR A 75 -10.90 -13.44 -15.64
N ARG A 76 -11.87 -13.71 -16.50
CA ARG A 76 -13.18 -13.02 -16.49
C ARG A 76 -13.94 -13.18 -15.15
N LEU A 77 -13.56 -14.15 -14.34
CA LEU A 77 -14.12 -14.35 -13.00
C LEU A 77 -13.84 -13.14 -12.10
N GLY A 78 -12.67 -12.52 -12.21
CA GLY A 78 -12.33 -11.32 -11.46
C GLY A 78 -13.27 -10.15 -11.76
N GLU A 79 -13.62 -9.96 -13.04
CA GLU A 79 -14.60 -8.94 -13.44
C GLU A 79 -16.01 -9.28 -12.92
N TRP A 80 -16.40 -10.54 -12.98
CA TRP A 80 -17.74 -10.96 -12.53
C TRP A 80 -17.91 -10.83 -11.02
N VAL A 81 -16.90 -11.23 -10.26
CA VAL A 81 -16.90 -11.14 -8.78
C VAL A 81 -16.76 -9.69 -8.29
N SER A 82 -16.19 -8.79 -9.10
CA SER A 82 -16.06 -7.37 -8.74
C SER A 82 -17.35 -6.55 -8.95
N ARG A 83 -18.29 -7.04 -9.75
CA ARG A 83 -19.57 -6.35 -10.05
C ARG A 83 -20.33 -5.83 -8.82
N PRO A 84 -20.47 -6.59 -7.72
CA PRO A 84 -21.18 -6.08 -6.53
C PRO A 84 -20.48 -4.91 -5.84
N LEU A 85 -19.18 -4.68 -6.11
CA LEU A 85 -18.43 -3.55 -5.58
C LEU A 85 -18.51 -2.30 -6.48
N GLU A 86 -18.93 -2.46 -7.73
CA GLU A 86 -19.13 -1.32 -8.66
C GLU A 86 -20.06 -0.23 -8.10
N PRO A 87 -21.26 -0.56 -7.54
CA PRO A 87 -22.11 0.45 -6.96
C PRO A 87 -21.48 1.14 -5.75
N VAL A 88 -20.73 0.43 -4.94
CA VAL A 88 -20.01 1.01 -3.80
C VAL A 88 -18.94 2.01 -4.28
N CYS A 89 -18.15 1.63 -5.29
CA CYS A 89 -17.15 2.50 -5.88
C CYS A 89 -17.79 3.76 -6.50
N ARG A 90 -18.91 3.60 -7.17
CA ARG A 90 -19.60 4.68 -7.85
C ARG A 90 -20.33 5.62 -6.88
N TRP A 91 -21.04 5.07 -5.89
CA TRP A 91 -21.87 5.84 -4.96
C TRP A 91 -21.08 6.45 -3.81
N VAL A 92 -20.15 5.69 -3.24
CA VAL A 92 -19.40 6.12 -2.05
C VAL A 92 -18.13 6.87 -2.45
N PHE A 93 -17.39 6.36 -3.42
CA PHE A 93 -16.08 6.90 -3.78
C PHE A 93 -16.06 7.74 -5.05
N HIS A 94 -17.20 7.84 -5.77
CA HIS A 94 -17.31 8.57 -7.05
C HIS A 94 -16.22 8.17 -8.05
N LEU A 95 -15.87 6.88 -8.05
CA LEU A 95 -14.87 6.28 -8.92
C LEU A 95 -15.54 5.57 -10.11
N PRO A 96 -14.80 5.37 -11.20
CA PRO A 96 -15.30 4.58 -12.33
C PRO A 96 -15.56 3.12 -11.91
N PRO A 97 -16.47 2.39 -12.57
CA PRO A 97 -16.84 1.03 -12.21
C PRO A 97 -15.64 0.05 -12.22
N GLU A 98 -14.65 0.31 -13.05
CA GLU A 98 -13.40 -0.45 -13.12
C GLU A 98 -12.60 -0.43 -11.81
N ALA A 99 -12.79 0.59 -10.97
CA ALA A 99 -12.17 0.67 -9.67
C ALA A 99 -12.62 -0.46 -8.73
N GLY A 100 -13.80 -1.03 -8.94
CA GLY A 100 -14.32 -2.17 -8.17
C GLY A 100 -13.42 -3.39 -8.25
N SER A 101 -12.86 -3.68 -9.43
CA SER A 101 -11.92 -4.80 -9.60
C SER A 101 -10.62 -4.59 -8.82
N ALA A 102 -10.06 -3.39 -8.86
CA ALA A 102 -8.84 -3.08 -8.12
C ALA A 102 -9.06 -3.13 -6.60
N LEU A 103 -10.20 -2.63 -6.12
CA LEU A 103 -10.57 -2.69 -4.71
C LEU A 103 -10.73 -4.14 -4.24
N LEU A 104 -11.45 -4.97 -5.00
CA LEU A 104 -11.62 -6.38 -4.68
C LEU A 104 -10.28 -7.12 -4.67
N MET A 105 -9.47 -6.92 -5.72
CA MET A 105 -8.17 -7.57 -5.82
C MET A 105 -7.23 -7.16 -4.68
N SER A 106 -7.30 -5.91 -4.26
CA SER A 106 -6.55 -5.44 -3.09
C SER A 106 -7.05 -6.06 -1.79
N MET A 107 -8.36 -6.21 -1.65
CA MET A 107 -8.95 -6.86 -0.46
C MET A 107 -8.59 -8.35 -0.35
N ILE A 108 -8.45 -9.05 -1.48
CA ILE A 108 -8.10 -10.48 -1.49
C ILE A 108 -6.59 -10.69 -1.45
N GLY A 109 -5.87 -10.06 -2.39
CA GLY A 109 -4.43 -10.28 -2.61
C GLY A 109 -3.51 -9.33 -1.86
N GLY A 110 -4.07 -8.33 -1.19
CA GLY A 110 -3.30 -7.34 -0.44
C GLY A 110 -2.58 -6.30 -1.31
N TYR A 111 -1.61 -5.62 -0.70
CA TYR A 111 -0.86 -4.51 -1.30
C TYR A 111 -0.33 -4.74 -2.71
N PRO A 112 0.39 -5.85 -3.00
CA PRO A 112 1.04 -5.99 -4.31
C PRO A 112 0.03 -6.21 -5.44
N VAL A 113 -1.06 -6.91 -5.17
CA VAL A 113 -2.09 -7.20 -6.18
C VAL A 113 -2.93 -5.98 -6.48
N GLY A 114 -3.35 -5.24 -5.45
CA GLY A 114 -4.10 -4.00 -5.61
C GLY A 114 -3.34 -2.96 -6.44
N ALA A 115 -2.08 -2.71 -6.09
CA ALA A 115 -1.22 -1.77 -6.82
C ALA A 115 -1.03 -2.19 -8.29
N ARG A 116 -0.77 -3.49 -8.54
CA ARG A 116 -0.60 -4.03 -9.89
C ARG A 116 -1.88 -3.87 -10.72
N THR A 117 -3.04 -4.14 -10.15
CA THR A 117 -4.32 -3.98 -10.85
C THR A 117 -4.58 -2.52 -11.22
N ILE A 118 -4.28 -1.58 -10.34
CA ILE A 118 -4.39 -0.14 -10.64
C ILE A 118 -3.43 0.26 -11.76
N ALA A 119 -2.19 -0.21 -11.73
CA ALA A 119 -1.21 0.04 -12.78
C ALA A 119 -1.68 -0.50 -14.14
N GLN A 120 -2.19 -1.73 -14.18
CA GLN A 120 -2.75 -2.35 -15.39
C GLN A 120 -3.95 -1.55 -15.96
N LEU A 121 -4.87 -1.11 -15.11
CA LEU A 121 -6.00 -0.27 -15.54
C LEU A 121 -5.54 1.06 -16.13
N LEU A 122 -4.48 1.65 -15.56
CA LEU A 122 -3.88 2.89 -16.05
C LEU A 122 -3.19 2.67 -17.41
N GLU A 123 -2.38 1.61 -17.54
CA GLU A 123 -1.68 1.24 -18.79
C GLU A 123 -2.67 0.93 -19.92
N GLN A 124 -3.80 0.30 -19.60
CA GLN A 124 -4.88 0.02 -20.56
C GLN A 124 -5.72 1.27 -20.91
N GLY A 125 -5.44 2.43 -20.31
CA GLY A 125 -6.20 3.66 -20.52
C GLY A 125 -7.64 3.62 -19.97
N ARG A 126 -7.99 2.63 -19.13
CA ARG A 126 -9.32 2.47 -18.53
C ARG A 126 -9.60 3.46 -17.41
N ILE A 127 -8.54 3.96 -16.77
CA ILE A 127 -8.62 4.99 -15.72
C ILE A 127 -7.63 6.12 -16.02
N GLN A 128 -7.96 7.31 -15.55
CA GLN A 128 -7.07 8.47 -15.67
C GLN A 128 -5.98 8.46 -14.58
N PRO A 129 -4.80 9.11 -14.80
CA PRO A 129 -3.74 9.20 -13.80
C PRO A 129 -4.18 9.79 -12.46
N ARG A 130 -5.12 10.74 -12.49
CA ARG A 130 -5.72 11.31 -11.26
C ARG A 130 -6.50 10.27 -10.47
N THR A 131 -7.32 9.48 -11.15
CA THR A 131 -8.09 8.39 -10.56
C THR A 131 -7.17 7.34 -9.97
N ALA A 132 -6.12 6.95 -10.70
CA ALA A 132 -5.12 6.00 -10.21
C ALA A 132 -4.45 6.49 -8.91
N ARG A 133 -4.06 7.76 -8.84
CA ARG A 133 -3.47 8.35 -7.62
C ARG A 133 -4.44 8.29 -6.43
N ARG A 134 -5.72 8.62 -6.63
CA ARG A 134 -6.74 8.52 -5.58
C ARG A 134 -6.91 7.08 -5.12
N MET A 135 -7.01 6.14 -6.05
CA MET A 135 -7.13 4.72 -5.73
C MET A 135 -5.93 4.20 -4.95
N LEU A 136 -4.71 4.60 -5.29
CA LEU A 136 -3.50 4.21 -4.57
C LEU A 136 -3.51 4.63 -3.09
N CYS A 137 -4.22 5.70 -2.75
CA CYS A 137 -4.27 6.19 -1.36
C CYS A 137 -5.13 5.31 -0.43
N PHE A 138 -6.13 4.58 -0.94
CA PHE A 138 -7.04 3.83 -0.08
C PHE A 138 -7.40 2.43 -0.58
N CYS A 139 -7.26 2.14 -1.88
CA CYS A 139 -7.55 0.80 -2.41
C CYS A 139 -6.45 -0.22 -2.07
N ILE A 140 -5.27 0.22 -1.64
CA ILE A 140 -4.16 -0.67 -1.33
C ILE A 140 -4.22 -1.06 0.14
N ASN A 141 -4.75 -2.24 0.42
CA ASN A 141 -4.99 -2.74 1.76
C ASN A 141 -4.17 -3.99 2.07
N ALA A 142 -3.93 -4.24 3.36
CA ALA A 142 -3.35 -5.52 3.79
C ALA A 142 -4.35 -6.65 3.52
N GLY A 143 -3.88 -7.73 2.94
CA GLY A 143 -4.72 -8.90 2.68
C GLY A 143 -5.23 -9.54 3.96
N PRO A 144 -6.49 -10.04 3.99
CA PRO A 144 -7.08 -10.69 5.16
C PRO A 144 -6.25 -11.87 5.67
N ALA A 145 -5.65 -12.64 4.75
CA ALA A 145 -4.76 -13.73 5.10
C ALA A 145 -3.59 -13.28 5.97
N PHE A 146 -2.96 -12.17 5.63
CA PHE A 146 -1.85 -11.64 6.43
C PHE A 146 -2.33 -11.12 7.77
N VAL A 147 -3.38 -10.31 7.80
CA VAL A 147 -3.85 -9.68 9.04
C VAL A 147 -4.42 -10.71 10.01
N VAL A 148 -5.21 -11.67 9.52
CA VAL A 148 -5.88 -12.65 10.40
C VAL A 148 -4.95 -13.79 10.76
N SER A 149 -4.24 -14.40 9.80
CA SER A 149 -3.39 -15.57 10.07
C SER A 149 -2.03 -15.18 10.64
N THR A 150 -1.32 -14.24 10.02
CA THR A 150 0.04 -13.89 10.47
C THR A 150 0.00 -12.99 11.69
N VAL A 151 -0.73 -11.88 11.63
CA VAL A 151 -0.76 -10.93 12.74
C VAL A 151 -1.67 -11.45 13.86
N GLY A 152 -2.91 -11.83 13.57
CA GLY A 152 -3.87 -12.27 14.56
C GLY A 152 -3.50 -13.60 15.20
N ALA A 153 -3.44 -14.66 14.42
CA ALA A 153 -3.25 -16.01 14.94
C ALA A 153 -1.80 -16.28 15.37
N ALA A 154 -0.81 -15.94 14.54
CA ALA A 154 0.58 -16.28 14.83
C ALA A 154 1.24 -15.30 15.82
N LEU A 155 1.01 -13.98 15.70
CA LEU A 155 1.66 -12.99 16.56
C LEU A 155 0.87 -12.76 17.87
N TYR A 156 -0.46 -12.60 17.78
CA TYR A 156 -1.32 -12.34 18.93
C TYR A 156 -1.99 -13.60 19.51
N SER A 157 -1.77 -14.77 18.89
CA SER A 157 -2.41 -16.04 19.29
C SER A 157 -3.94 -15.94 19.39
N SER A 158 -4.56 -15.02 18.63
CA SER A 158 -5.98 -14.73 18.68
C SER A 158 -6.51 -14.35 17.30
N VAL A 159 -7.33 -15.22 16.72
CA VAL A 159 -8.04 -14.95 15.47
C VAL A 159 -8.99 -13.75 15.61
N GLN A 160 -9.61 -13.60 16.79
CA GLN A 160 -10.50 -12.47 17.06
C GLN A 160 -9.76 -11.12 17.00
N ALA A 161 -8.54 -11.05 17.56
CA ALA A 161 -7.70 -9.86 17.44
C ALA A 161 -7.37 -9.56 15.98
N GLY A 162 -7.06 -10.57 15.17
CA GLY A 162 -6.83 -10.42 13.74
C GLY A 162 -8.06 -9.89 12.99
N LEU A 163 -9.25 -10.38 13.31
CA LEU A 163 -10.50 -9.89 12.72
C LEU A 163 -10.81 -8.44 13.12
N CYS A 164 -10.60 -8.07 14.37
CA CYS A 164 -10.76 -6.69 14.83
C CYS A 164 -9.78 -5.74 14.13
N LEU A 165 -8.51 -6.15 13.98
CA LEU A 165 -7.50 -5.40 13.25
C LEU A 165 -7.87 -5.23 11.77
N LEU A 166 -8.36 -6.28 11.13
CA LEU A 166 -8.81 -6.23 9.75
C LEU A 166 -10.00 -5.26 9.59
N ALA A 167 -11.00 -5.36 10.47
CA ALA A 167 -12.15 -4.47 10.44
C ALA A 167 -11.75 -3.00 10.66
N ALA A 168 -10.87 -2.73 11.61
CA ALA A 168 -10.34 -1.39 11.87
C ALA A 168 -9.54 -0.87 10.65
N HIS A 169 -8.71 -1.71 10.04
CA HIS A 169 -7.92 -1.35 8.86
C HIS A 169 -8.79 -1.02 7.65
N LEU A 170 -9.78 -1.87 7.35
CA LEU A 170 -10.71 -1.62 6.24
C LEU A 170 -11.60 -0.41 6.52
N GLY A 171 -12.05 -0.21 7.77
CA GLY A 171 -12.81 0.97 8.17
C GLY A 171 -12.00 2.26 8.00
N ALA A 172 -10.76 2.29 8.45
CA ALA A 172 -9.86 3.43 8.26
C ALA A 172 -9.62 3.72 6.77
N SER A 173 -9.38 2.68 5.98
CA SER A 173 -9.20 2.80 4.53
C SER A 173 -10.44 3.37 3.84
N ALA A 174 -11.64 2.93 4.21
CA ALA A 174 -12.90 3.44 3.68
C ALA A 174 -13.11 4.93 4.05
N ILE A 175 -12.81 5.31 5.29
CA ILE A 175 -12.89 6.71 5.75
C ILE A 175 -11.93 7.59 4.95
N VAL A 176 -10.67 7.19 4.81
CA VAL A 176 -9.67 7.90 4.01
C VAL A 176 -10.13 8.02 2.56
N GLY A 177 -10.64 6.94 1.97
CA GLY A 177 -11.18 6.92 0.62
C GLY A 177 -12.33 7.91 0.43
N PHE A 178 -13.24 7.96 1.38
CA PHE A 178 -14.36 8.89 1.36
C PHE A 178 -13.88 10.35 1.37
N PHE A 179 -12.94 10.72 2.25
CA PHE A 179 -12.40 12.08 2.31
C PHE A 179 -11.61 12.48 1.07
N ILE A 180 -10.80 11.57 0.52
CA ILE A 180 -10.00 11.83 -0.68
C ILE A 180 -10.90 11.97 -1.92
N CYS A 181 -11.95 11.17 -2.00
CA CYS A 181 -12.84 11.19 -3.17
C CYS A 181 -13.88 12.30 -3.13
N THR A 182 -14.29 12.76 -1.92
CA THR A 182 -15.25 13.88 -1.73
C THR A 182 -14.57 15.24 -1.58
N GLY A 183 -13.28 15.29 -1.24
CA GLY A 183 -12.52 16.53 -1.14
C GLY A 183 -12.51 17.29 -2.46
N LYS A 184 -13.00 18.54 -2.45
CA LYS A 184 -12.87 19.47 -3.59
C LYS A 184 -11.37 19.65 -3.88
N GLU A 185 -10.99 19.41 -5.11
CA GLU A 185 -9.64 19.70 -5.58
C GLU A 185 -9.40 21.22 -5.48
N THR A 186 -8.45 21.61 -4.66
CA THR A 186 -7.75 22.89 -4.78
C THR A 186 -6.61 22.75 -5.78
#